data_c0adbcae499f10ca8e9d9fb94c9fd314
#
_entry.id   c0adbcae499f10ca8e9d9fb94c9fd314
#
_cell.length_a   1.000
_cell.length_b   1.000
_cell.length_c   1.000
_cell.angle_alpha   90.00
_cell.angle_beta   90.00
_cell.angle_gamma   90.00
#
_symmetry.space_group_name_H-M   'P 1'
#
loop_
_entity.id
_entity.type
_entity.pdbx_description
1 polymer ?
#
loop_
_entity_poly.entity_id
_entity_poly.type
_entity_poly.pdbx_seq_one_letter_code
_entity_poly.pdbx_strand_id
1 'polypeptide(L)'
;GLKNTKIFSILTLTTFFVGILIISIFYNLSSNLKNLYLGLKSNYTEDKKYLAVITNNGLWIKDIYKENILMINASSFNNNELTNTYISEFNKNFDIIRNIKSQKIDISNKEWIIHNAEIYVQNNRELVKKLKFKTNFDYELIQNLFSNMSSLSLLELIKMRKNYQKLNYSLTEIDLQLLKLISFPFYFILMFVFSAAIMM
;
A
#
# COMPACT_ATOMS: atom_id res chain seq x y z
N GLY A 1 33.95 -33.93 -25.54
CA GLY A 1 32.61 -33.37 -25.38
C GLY A 1 32.30 -33.12 -23.90
N LEU A 2 31.44 -32.17 -23.62
CA LEU A 2 30.96 -31.92 -22.26
C LEU A 2 30.10 -33.10 -21.78
N LYS A 3 30.31 -33.55 -20.53
CA LYS A 3 29.44 -34.57 -19.92
C LYS A 3 28.01 -34.02 -19.81
N ASN A 4 27.00 -34.86 -20.01
CA ASN A 4 25.57 -34.48 -19.89
C ASN A 4 25.26 -33.75 -18.60
N THR A 5 25.88 -34.16 -17.46
CA THR A 5 25.71 -33.48 -16.17
C THR A 5 26.21 -32.03 -16.15
N LYS A 6 27.31 -31.72 -16.89
CA LYS A 6 27.81 -30.35 -17.00
C LYS A 6 26.89 -29.48 -17.85
N ILE A 7 26.37 -30.03 -18.93
CA ILE A 7 25.39 -29.32 -19.80
C ILE A 7 24.13 -28.98 -18.98
N PHE A 8 23.62 -29.98 -18.25
CA PHE A 8 22.45 -29.79 -17.39
C PHE A 8 22.68 -28.74 -16.31
N SER A 9 23.83 -28.75 -15.64
CA SER A 9 24.17 -27.75 -14.60
C SER A 9 24.26 -26.33 -15.19
N ILE A 10 24.86 -26.16 -16.37
CA ILE A 10 24.95 -24.87 -17.04
C ILE A 10 23.55 -24.34 -17.40
N LEU A 11 22.69 -25.19 -17.97
CA LEU A 11 21.33 -24.83 -18.34
C LEU A 11 20.48 -24.47 -17.11
N THR A 12 20.61 -25.21 -16.02
CA THR A 12 19.93 -24.90 -14.74
C THR A 12 20.35 -23.53 -14.21
N LEU A 13 21.66 -23.24 -14.23
CA LEU A 13 22.19 -21.95 -13.78
C LEU A 13 21.72 -20.80 -14.68
N THR A 14 21.74 -20.98 -16.00
CA THR A 14 21.21 -19.96 -16.93
C THR A 14 19.72 -19.70 -16.71
N THR A 15 18.93 -20.77 -16.49
CA THR A 15 17.49 -20.65 -16.18
C THR A 15 17.25 -19.84 -14.92
N PHE A 16 18.08 -19.98 -13.88
CA PHE A 16 18.01 -19.18 -12.67
C PHE A 16 18.23 -17.69 -12.94
N PHE A 17 19.28 -17.35 -13.69
CA PHE A 17 19.57 -15.96 -14.06
C PHE A 17 18.46 -15.34 -14.93
N VAL A 18 17.93 -16.12 -15.86
CA VAL A 18 16.76 -15.68 -16.65
C VAL A 18 15.56 -15.41 -15.75
N GLY A 19 15.29 -16.24 -14.76
CA GLY A 19 14.24 -16.01 -13.76
C GLY A 19 14.42 -14.70 -12.99
N ILE A 20 15.63 -14.38 -12.56
CA ILE A 20 15.95 -13.11 -11.90
C ILE A 20 15.74 -11.92 -12.87
N LEU A 21 16.19 -12.05 -14.12
CA LEU A 21 16.02 -11.02 -15.15
C LEU A 21 14.54 -10.73 -15.41
N ILE A 22 13.73 -11.78 -15.50
CA ILE A 22 12.27 -11.65 -15.67
C ILE A 22 11.67 -10.83 -14.52
N ILE A 23 11.99 -11.10 -13.28
CA ILE A 23 11.46 -10.33 -12.15
C ILE A 23 11.96 -8.90 -12.19
N SER A 24 13.25 -8.69 -12.43
CA SER A 24 13.86 -7.35 -12.40
C SER A 24 13.31 -6.41 -13.46
N ILE A 25 13.00 -6.93 -14.66
CA ILE A 25 12.56 -6.12 -15.80
C ILE A 25 11.04 -6.24 -15.99
N PHE A 26 10.54 -7.47 -16.24
CA PHE A 26 9.15 -7.65 -16.65
C PHE A 26 8.15 -7.41 -15.52
N TYR A 27 8.49 -7.74 -14.27
CA TYR A 27 7.60 -7.44 -13.15
C TYR A 27 7.44 -5.93 -12.96
N ASN A 28 8.54 -5.16 -12.97
CA ASN A 28 8.48 -3.70 -12.83
C ASN A 28 7.75 -3.05 -14.02
N LEU A 29 7.97 -3.53 -15.24
CA LEU A 29 7.26 -3.05 -16.41
C LEU A 29 5.75 -3.34 -16.29
N SER A 30 5.40 -4.57 -15.94
CA SER A 30 4.01 -5.01 -15.78
C SER A 30 3.29 -4.25 -14.65
N SER A 31 3.95 -4.01 -13.51
CA SER A 31 3.38 -3.23 -12.42
C SER A 31 3.10 -1.79 -12.82
N ASN A 32 4.03 -1.15 -13.52
CA ASN A 32 3.86 0.22 -14.04
C ASN A 32 2.72 0.30 -15.05
N LEU A 33 2.64 -0.64 -16.01
CA LEU A 33 1.53 -0.70 -16.97
C LEU A 33 0.18 -0.92 -16.26
N LYS A 34 0.15 -1.79 -15.25
CA LYS A 34 -1.05 -2.01 -14.46
C LYS A 34 -1.46 -0.75 -13.68
N ASN A 35 -0.50 -0.02 -13.12
CA ASN A 35 -0.76 1.25 -12.43
C ASN A 35 -1.33 2.30 -13.40
N LEU A 36 -0.74 2.45 -14.58
CA LEU A 36 -1.26 3.32 -15.65
C LEU A 36 -2.69 2.91 -16.06
N TYR A 37 -2.93 1.61 -16.29
CA TYR A 37 -4.26 1.12 -16.60
C TYR A 37 -5.29 1.45 -15.52
N LEU A 38 -4.94 1.25 -14.23
CA LEU A 38 -5.82 1.57 -13.11
C LEU A 38 -6.09 3.08 -13.03
N GLY A 39 -5.06 3.91 -13.27
CA GLY A 39 -5.19 5.37 -13.36
C GLY A 39 -6.13 5.81 -14.47
N LEU A 40 -5.98 5.26 -15.68
CA LEU A 40 -6.89 5.55 -16.77
C LEU A 40 -8.32 5.08 -16.46
N LYS A 41 -8.47 3.84 -15.96
CA LYS A 41 -9.77 3.29 -15.61
C LYS A 41 -10.50 4.13 -14.54
N SER A 42 -9.78 4.67 -13.57
CA SER A 42 -10.37 5.51 -12.52
C SER A 42 -10.99 6.81 -13.06
N ASN A 43 -10.49 7.32 -14.19
CA ASN A 43 -11.03 8.52 -14.84
C ASN A 43 -12.36 8.28 -15.57
N TYR A 44 -12.63 7.03 -15.97
CA TYR A 44 -13.83 6.64 -16.71
C TYR A 44 -14.88 5.93 -15.83
N THR A 45 -14.57 5.64 -14.57
CA THR A 45 -15.48 4.94 -13.65
C THR A 45 -15.87 5.90 -12.51
N GLU A 46 -17.14 6.10 -12.26
CA GLU A 46 -17.66 6.99 -11.20
C GLU A 46 -17.18 6.58 -9.81
N ASP A 47 -16.93 5.30 -9.59
CA ASP A 47 -16.60 4.73 -8.28
C ASP A 47 -15.17 5.03 -7.79
N LYS A 48 -14.22 5.43 -8.65
CA LYS A 48 -12.79 5.73 -8.33
C LYS A 48 -12.10 4.75 -7.34
N LYS A 49 -12.69 3.57 -7.13
CA LYS A 49 -12.29 2.55 -6.14
C LYS A 49 -11.02 1.79 -6.50
N TYR A 50 -10.51 1.98 -7.72
CA TYR A 50 -9.41 1.15 -8.24
C TYR A 50 -8.02 1.57 -7.76
N LEU A 51 -7.88 2.79 -7.22
CA LEU A 51 -6.60 3.31 -6.72
C LEU A 51 -6.42 3.07 -5.21
N ALA A 52 -7.52 2.85 -4.48
CA ALA A 52 -7.48 2.55 -3.05
C ALA A 52 -8.53 1.48 -2.71
N VAL A 53 -8.20 0.54 -1.85
CA VAL A 53 -9.19 -0.40 -1.31
C VAL A 53 -10.03 0.35 -0.27
N ILE A 54 -11.04 1.05 -0.75
CA ILE A 54 -12.07 1.61 0.11
C ILE A 54 -13.11 0.52 0.30
N THR A 55 -13.28 0.07 1.53
CA THR A 55 -14.37 -0.87 1.87
C THR A 55 -15.73 -0.18 1.70
N ASN A 56 -16.81 -0.94 1.68
CA ASN A 56 -18.17 -0.37 1.66
C ASN A 56 -18.43 0.60 2.84
N ASN A 57 -17.60 0.53 3.88
CA ASN A 57 -17.68 1.36 5.10
C ASN A 57 -16.69 2.54 5.08
N GLY A 58 -16.07 2.84 3.94
CA GLY A 58 -15.08 3.92 3.78
C GLY A 58 -13.65 3.52 4.10
N LEU A 59 -12.80 4.52 4.15
CA LEU A 59 -11.38 4.43 4.47
C LEU A 59 -11.19 4.48 5.99
N TRP A 60 -10.43 3.51 6.54
CA TRP A 60 -10.05 3.49 7.94
C TRP A 60 -8.53 3.51 8.10
N ILE A 61 -8.02 4.47 8.87
CA ILE A 61 -6.60 4.62 9.18
C ILE A 61 -6.44 4.66 10.70
N LYS A 62 -5.51 3.85 11.21
CA LYS A 62 -4.98 3.97 12.56
C LYS A 62 -3.61 4.61 12.48
N ASP A 63 -3.41 5.74 13.13
CA ASP A 63 -2.12 6.39 13.25
C ASP A 63 -1.71 6.47 14.71
N ILE A 64 -0.40 6.48 14.97
CA ILE A 64 0.16 6.74 16.29
C ILE A 64 1.09 7.93 16.12
N TYR A 65 0.60 9.11 16.50
CA TYR A 65 1.37 10.33 16.40
C TYR A 65 1.79 10.81 17.80
N LYS A 66 3.10 10.88 18.05
CA LYS A 66 3.69 11.07 19.37
C LYS A 66 3.24 9.95 20.32
N GLU A 67 2.35 10.27 21.26
CA GLU A 67 1.83 9.33 22.27
C GLU A 67 0.33 9.07 22.09
N ASN A 68 -0.32 9.76 21.15
CA ASN A 68 -1.76 9.66 20.91
C ASN A 68 -2.07 8.67 19.79
N ILE A 69 -3.15 7.95 19.98
CA ILE A 69 -3.71 7.03 18.97
C ILE A 69 -4.80 7.81 18.22
N LEU A 70 -4.66 7.87 16.91
CA LEU A 70 -5.59 8.51 16.00
C LEU A 70 -6.35 7.43 15.22
N MET A 71 -7.68 7.45 15.31
CA MET A 71 -8.55 6.64 14.47
C MET A 71 -9.25 7.57 13.49
N ILE A 72 -8.97 7.39 12.21
CA ILE A 72 -9.44 8.25 11.13
C ILE A 72 -10.36 7.42 10.24
N ASN A 73 -11.58 7.87 10.08
CA ASN A 73 -12.54 7.31 9.14
C ASN A 73 -12.90 8.38 8.10
N ALA A 74 -12.88 8.05 6.82
CA ALA A 74 -13.32 8.92 5.74
C ALA A 74 -14.22 8.16 4.77
N SER A 75 -15.28 8.80 4.29
CA SER A 75 -16.21 8.17 3.34
C SER A 75 -15.58 7.98 1.97
N SER A 76 -14.74 8.90 1.53
CA SER A 76 -14.00 8.76 0.28
C SER A 76 -12.65 9.46 0.32
N PHE A 77 -11.77 9.01 -0.57
CA PHE A 77 -10.42 9.49 -0.77
C PHE A 77 -10.24 9.85 -2.24
N ASN A 78 -9.96 11.10 -2.55
CA ASN A 78 -9.89 11.58 -3.92
C ASN A 78 -9.02 12.83 -4.06
N ASN A 79 -8.15 12.88 -5.07
CA ASN A 79 -7.37 14.07 -5.43
C ASN A 79 -6.75 14.82 -4.23
N ASN A 80 -5.96 14.14 -3.40
CA ASN A 80 -5.32 14.68 -2.18
C ASN A 80 -6.30 15.11 -1.08
N GLU A 81 -7.56 14.71 -1.15
CA GLU A 81 -8.59 15.11 -0.19
C GLU A 81 -9.30 13.90 0.39
N LEU A 82 -9.61 13.99 1.69
CA LEU A 82 -10.56 13.11 2.36
C LEU A 82 -11.89 13.83 2.50
N THR A 83 -12.98 13.11 2.26
CA THR A 83 -14.33 13.67 2.40
C THR A 83 -15.09 12.98 3.51
N ASN A 84 -15.99 13.76 4.18
CA ASN A 84 -16.79 13.29 5.30
C ASN A 84 -15.97 12.51 6.30
N THR A 85 -14.96 13.16 6.84
CA THR A 85 -13.96 12.52 7.71
C THR A 85 -14.32 12.73 9.17
N TYR A 86 -14.13 11.66 9.94
CA TYR A 86 -14.24 11.62 11.39
C TYR A 86 -12.91 11.14 11.98
N ILE A 87 -12.32 11.94 12.86
CA ILE A 87 -11.06 11.65 13.53
C ILE A 87 -11.32 11.58 15.02
N SER A 88 -11.01 10.43 15.64
CA SER A 88 -11.00 10.25 17.08
C SER A 88 -9.57 10.19 17.58
N GLU A 89 -9.23 11.07 18.51
CA GLU A 89 -7.93 11.12 19.16
C GLU A 89 -8.04 10.55 20.57
N PHE A 90 -7.21 9.54 20.86
CA PHE A 90 -7.15 8.86 22.16
C PHE A 90 -5.77 9.05 22.79
N ASN A 91 -5.73 9.01 24.10
CA ASN A 91 -4.47 8.88 24.83
C ASN A 91 -3.97 7.42 24.84
N LYS A 92 -2.84 7.15 25.51
CA LYS A 92 -2.28 5.80 25.66
C LYS A 92 -3.21 4.81 26.36
N ASN A 93 -4.10 5.30 27.21
CA ASN A 93 -5.06 4.50 27.97
C ASN A 93 -6.38 4.27 27.22
N PHE A 94 -6.45 4.68 25.94
CA PHE A 94 -7.67 4.65 25.12
C PHE A 94 -8.81 5.56 25.61
N ASP A 95 -8.51 6.58 26.43
CA ASP A 95 -9.51 7.61 26.73
C ASP A 95 -9.59 8.61 25.59
N ILE A 96 -10.80 9.03 25.24
CA ILE A 96 -11.03 9.99 24.17
C ILE A 96 -10.57 11.39 24.62
N ILE A 97 -9.61 11.96 23.88
CA ILE A 97 -9.16 13.34 24.06
C ILE A 97 -10.12 14.29 23.36
N ARG A 98 -10.39 14.01 22.09
CA ARG A 98 -11.30 14.80 21.23
C ARG A 98 -11.74 14.02 20.00
N ASN A 99 -12.87 14.45 19.43
CA ASN A 99 -13.33 14.01 18.14
C ASN A 99 -13.37 15.22 17.20
N ILE A 100 -12.97 15.00 15.94
CA ILE A 100 -12.97 16.03 14.91
C ILE A 100 -13.78 15.52 13.73
N LYS A 101 -14.76 16.29 13.29
CA LYS A 101 -15.56 16.01 12.11
C LYS A 101 -15.31 17.10 11.07
N SER A 102 -15.17 16.70 9.80
CA SER A 102 -15.03 17.64 8.70
C SER A 102 -15.57 17.04 7.40
N GLN A 103 -16.10 17.91 6.55
CA GLN A 103 -16.52 17.50 5.21
C GLN A 103 -15.34 17.36 4.25
N LYS A 104 -14.24 18.11 4.48
CA LYS A 104 -13.11 18.19 3.56
C LYS A 104 -11.79 18.37 4.30
N ILE A 105 -10.83 17.49 4.04
CA ILE A 105 -9.49 17.53 4.60
C ILE A 105 -8.48 17.42 3.45
N ASP A 106 -7.55 18.37 3.36
CA ASP A 106 -6.40 18.31 2.47
C ASP A 106 -5.28 17.50 3.13
N ILE A 107 -4.84 16.44 2.45
CA ILE A 107 -3.84 15.48 2.93
C ILE A 107 -2.58 15.46 2.08
N SER A 108 -2.32 16.51 1.31
CA SER A 108 -1.15 16.61 0.43
C SER A 108 0.17 16.41 1.16
N ASN A 109 0.22 16.79 2.42
CA ASN A 109 1.38 16.68 3.30
C ASN A 109 1.03 16.02 4.63
N LYS A 110 2.04 15.70 5.45
CA LYS A 110 1.85 15.17 6.81
C LYS A 110 1.26 16.17 7.80
N GLU A 111 1.13 17.44 7.43
CA GLU A 111 0.35 18.44 8.14
C GLU A 111 -0.95 18.67 7.36
N TRP A 112 -1.98 17.94 7.75
CA TRP A 112 -3.29 18.02 7.11
C TRP A 112 -3.97 19.35 7.40
N ILE A 113 -4.70 19.86 6.41
CA ILE A 113 -5.51 21.06 6.58
C ILE A 113 -6.98 20.63 6.62
N ILE A 114 -7.57 20.71 7.82
CA ILE A 114 -8.96 20.36 8.04
C ILE A 114 -9.80 21.63 7.83
N HIS A 115 -10.69 21.60 6.85
CA HIS A 115 -11.60 22.71 6.56
C HIS A 115 -12.90 22.57 7.34
N ASN A 116 -13.37 23.69 7.94
CA ASN A 116 -14.61 23.74 8.72
C ASN A 116 -14.69 22.59 9.75
N ALA A 117 -13.65 22.48 10.58
CA ALA A 117 -13.55 21.44 11.59
C ALA A 117 -14.57 21.66 12.71
N GLU A 118 -15.36 20.64 13.00
CA GLU A 118 -16.18 20.55 14.20
C GLU A 118 -15.39 19.73 15.24
N ILE A 119 -14.94 20.37 16.28
CA ILE A 119 -14.14 19.71 17.35
C ILE A 119 -15.06 19.48 18.54
N TYR A 120 -15.11 18.24 19.00
CA TYR A 120 -15.87 17.83 20.18
C TYR A 120 -14.88 17.43 21.27
N VAL A 121 -14.86 18.18 22.37
CA VAL A 121 -14.07 17.89 23.58
C VAL A 121 -15.05 17.77 24.74
N GLN A 122 -15.16 16.56 25.30
CA GLN A 122 -16.19 16.23 26.29
C GLN A 122 -17.59 16.64 25.78
N ASN A 123 -18.23 17.64 26.43
CA ASN A 123 -19.56 18.13 26.04
C ASN A 123 -19.53 19.46 25.26
N ASN A 124 -18.35 19.97 24.95
CA ASN A 124 -18.20 21.24 24.23
C ASN A 124 -17.98 21.00 22.73
N ARG A 125 -18.65 21.82 21.90
CA ARG A 125 -18.45 21.84 20.45
C ARG A 125 -17.82 23.17 20.04
N GLU A 126 -16.75 23.10 19.30
CA GLU A 126 -16.03 24.24 18.74
C GLU A 126 -15.99 24.14 17.20
N LEU A 127 -16.23 25.26 16.52
CA LEU A 127 -16.14 25.34 15.06
C LEU A 127 -14.89 26.13 14.67
N VAL A 128 -13.99 25.50 13.91
CA VAL A 128 -12.74 26.12 13.46
C VAL A 128 -12.69 26.09 11.92
N LYS A 129 -12.56 27.26 11.28
CA LYS A 129 -12.54 27.37 9.80
C LYS A 129 -11.37 26.59 9.17
N LYS A 130 -10.19 26.63 9.78
CA LYS A 130 -9.01 25.87 9.33
C LYS A 130 -8.23 25.37 10.53
N LEU A 131 -8.06 24.05 10.61
CA LEU A 131 -7.28 23.39 11.65
C LEU A 131 -6.10 22.66 11.00
N LYS A 132 -4.88 22.93 11.48
CA LYS A 132 -3.69 22.17 11.10
C LYS A 132 -3.58 20.94 12.00
N PHE A 133 -3.53 19.77 11.38
CA PHE A 133 -3.51 18.49 12.08
C PHE A 133 -2.31 17.67 11.63
N LYS A 134 -1.42 17.32 12.54
CA LYS A 134 -0.19 16.57 12.24
C LYS A 134 -0.45 15.05 12.35
N THR A 135 0.02 14.31 11.35
CA THR A 135 -0.11 12.86 11.23
C THR A 135 1.15 12.30 10.55
N ASN A 136 1.35 10.98 10.63
CA ASN A 136 2.42 10.32 9.89
C ASN A 136 2.03 10.06 8.41
N PHE A 137 0.78 10.28 8.04
CA PHE A 137 0.23 9.99 6.73
C PHE A 137 0.21 11.23 5.84
N ASP A 138 0.58 11.03 4.59
CA ASP A 138 0.38 11.95 3.48
C ASP A 138 -0.39 11.24 2.36
N TYR A 139 -0.73 11.95 1.31
CA TYR A 139 -1.45 11.42 0.16
C TYR A 139 -0.76 10.19 -0.44
N GLU A 140 0.56 10.26 -0.67
CA GLU A 140 1.33 9.18 -1.30
C GLU A 140 1.31 7.92 -0.44
N LEU A 141 1.47 8.06 0.87
CA LEU A 141 1.44 6.92 1.79
C LEU A 141 0.05 6.28 1.85
N ILE A 142 -1.01 7.08 1.95
CA ILE A 142 -2.39 6.58 1.94
C ILE A 142 -2.68 5.86 0.61
N GLN A 143 -2.34 6.46 -0.51
CA GLN A 143 -2.53 5.84 -1.82
C GLN A 143 -1.81 4.49 -1.93
N ASN A 144 -0.56 4.42 -1.46
CA ASN A 144 0.23 3.19 -1.47
C ASN A 144 -0.33 2.12 -0.53
N LEU A 145 -0.83 2.49 0.65
CA LEU A 145 -1.41 1.56 1.62
C LEU A 145 -2.67 0.87 1.09
N PHE A 146 -3.45 1.58 0.30
CA PHE A 146 -4.72 1.08 -0.24
C PHE A 146 -4.66 0.72 -1.73
N SER A 147 -3.48 0.83 -2.36
CA SER A 147 -3.28 0.42 -3.74
C SER A 147 -3.24 -1.11 -3.88
N ASN A 148 -3.55 -1.58 -5.08
CA ASN A 148 -3.40 -3.00 -5.39
C ASN A 148 -1.92 -3.38 -5.38
N MET A 149 -1.49 -4.27 -4.47
CA MET A 149 -0.07 -4.67 -4.30
C MET A 149 0.58 -5.15 -5.60
N SER A 150 -0.18 -5.74 -6.51
CA SER A 150 0.35 -6.21 -7.79
C SER A 150 0.58 -5.08 -8.83
N SER A 151 0.16 -3.85 -8.54
CA SER A 151 0.49 -2.66 -9.33
C SER A 151 1.70 -1.90 -8.79
N LEU A 152 2.27 -2.34 -7.67
CA LEU A 152 3.47 -1.76 -7.08
C LEU A 152 4.72 -2.43 -7.64
N SER A 153 5.74 -1.63 -7.94
CA SER A 153 7.07 -2.12 -8.29
C SER A 153 7.75 -2.80 -7.10
N LEU A 154 8.81 -3.56 -7.34
CA LEU A 154 9.57 -4.23 -6.28
C LEU A 154 10.08 -3.23 -5.22
N LEU A 155 10.59 -2.07 -5.65
CA LEU A 155 11.10 -1.03 -4.75
C LEU A 155 9.99 -0.40 -3.90
N GLU A 156 8.83 -0.18 -4.50
CA GLU A 156 7.65 0.34 -3.78
C GLU A 156 7.14 -0.67 -2.75
N LEU A 157 7.10 -1.97 -3.08
CA LEU A 157 6.76 -3.02 -2.11
C LEU A 157 7.70 -3.04 -0.91
N ILE A 158 9.02 -2.90 -1.13
CA ILE A 158 10.01 -2.83 -0.04
C ILE A 158 9.81 -1.56 0.80
N LYS A 159 9.56 -0.40 0.17
CA LYS A 159 9.26 0.87 0.85
C LYS A 159 7.97 0.74 1.68
N MET A 160 6.94 0.15 1.10
CA MET A 160 5.65 -0.10 1.74
C MET A 160 5.81 -1.02 2.96
N ARG A 161 6.57 -2.11 2.84
CA ARG A 161 6.89 -3.00 3.97
C ARG A 161 7.47 -2.25 5.16
N LYS A 162 8.46 -1.36 4.91
CA LYS A 162 9.08 -0.53 5.95
C LYS A 162 8.07 0.43 6.60
N ASN A 163 7.17 1.01 5.81
CA ASN A 163 6.13 1.91 6.31
C ASN A 163 5.12 1.17 7.18
N TYR A 164 4.65 -0.01 6.74
CA TYR A 164 3.75 -0.87 7.52
C TYR A 164 4.36 -1.26 8.86
N GLN A 165 5.65 -1.63 8.86
CA GLN A 165 6.37 -1.98 10.09
C GLN A 165 6.42 -0.81 11.08
N LYS A 166 6.69 0.42 10.60
CA LYS A 166 6.71 1.63 11.45
C LYS A 166 5.34 1.98 12.03
N LEU A 167 4.26 1.65 11.30
CA LEU A 167 2.89 1.96 11.67
C LEU A 167 2.22 0.81 12.46
N ASN A 168 2.95 -0.28 12.75
CA ASN A 168 2.40 -1.49 13.38
C ASN A 168 1.23 -2.11 12.60
N TYR A 169 1.25 -2.02 11.26
CA TYR A 169 0.31 -2.74 10.41
C TYR A 169 0.78 -4.18 10.13
N SER A 170 -0.17 -5.06 9.79
CA SER A 170 0.13 -6.43 9.39
C SER A 170 1.00 -6.45 8.13
N LEU A 171 2.11 -7.19 8.17
CA LEU A 171 3.04 -7.36 7.05
C LEU A 171 2.69 -8.57 6.17
N THR A 172 1.72 -9.39 6.58
CA THR A 172 1.44 -10.71 6.00
C THR A 172 1.26 -10.68 4.49
N GLU A 173 0.43 -9.75 4.00
CA GLU A 173 0.14 -9.66 2.56
C GLU A 173 1.34 -9.20 1.74
N ILE A 174 2.11 -8.24 2.27
CA ILE A 174 3.31 -7.73 1.60
C ILE A 174 4.40 -8.80 1.58
N ASP A 175 4.60 -9.48 2.70
CA ASP A 175 5.59 -10.54 2.83
C ASP A 175 5.25 -11.74 1.93
N LEU A 176 3.97 -12.09 1.79
CA LEU A 176 3.50 -13.10 0.84
C LEU A 176 3.78 -12.68 -0.61
N GLN A 177 3.52 -11.42 -0.97
CA GLN A 177 3.81 -10.93 -2.31
C GLN A 177 5.32 -10.93 -2.61
N LEU A 178 6.15 -10.49 -1.67
CA LEU A 178 7.61 -10.53 -1.80
C LEU A 178 8.13 -11.97 -1.89
N LEU A 179 7.61 -12.88 -1.04
CA LEU A 179 7.98 -14.29 -1.07
C LEU A 179 7.64 -14.93 -2.43
N LYS A 180 6.45 -14.61 -2.98
CA LYS A 180 6.04 -15.08 -4.32
C LYS A 180 7.05 -14.64 -5.38
N LEU A 181 7.51 -13.39 -5.33
CA LEU A 181 8.50 -12.88 -6.29
C LEU A 181 9.86 -13.55 -6.12
N ILE A 182 10.35 -13.70 -4.87
CA ILE A 182 11.63 -14.34 -4.59
C ILE A 182 11.60 -15.82 -4.97
N SER A 183 10.48 -16.51 -4.78
CA SER A 183 10.33 -17.94 -5.11
C SER A 183 10.25 -18.22 -6.60
N PHE A 184 9.94 -17.21 -7.43
CA PHE A 184 9.76 -17.40 -8.87
C PHE A 184 10.97 -17.98 -9.62
N PRO A 185 12.23 -17.52 -9.42
CA PRO A 185 13.40 -18.12 -10.07
C PRO A 185 13.60 -19.59 -9.71
N PHE A 186 13.30 -19.97 -8.46
CA PHE A 186 13.39 -21.37 -8.00
C PHE A 186 12.30 -22.24 -8.65
N TYR A 187 11.07 -21.72 -8.73
CA TYR A 187 9.98 -22.36 -9.45
C TYR A 187 10.36 -22.59 -10.92
N PHE A 188 10.99 -21.60 -11.55
CA PHE A 188 11.42 -21.68 -12.94
C PHE A 188 12.48 -22.77 -13.17
N ILE A 189 13.44 -22.92 -12.24
CA ILE A 189 14.41 -24.04 -12.23
C ILE A 189 13.66 -25.38 -12.12
N LEU A 190 12.73 -25.53 -11.17
CA LEU A 190 12.00 -26.77 -10.98
C LEU A 190 11.24 -27.18 -12.25
N MET A 191 10.57 -26.25 -12.90
CA MET A 191 9.89 -26.51 -14.20
C MET A 191 10.86 -26.96 -15.27
N PHE A 192 12.06 -26.35 -15.36
CA PHE A 192 13.11 -26.76 -16.28
C PHE A 192 13.59 -28.19 -15.99
N VAL A 193 13.87 -28.51 -14.70
CA VAL A 193 14.33 -29.84 -14.28
C VAL A 193 13.28 -30.91 -14.62
N PHE A 194 12.01 -30.66 -14.31
CA PHE A 194 10.91 -31.57 -14.66
C PHE A 194 10.78 -31.78 -16.18
N SER A 195 10.87 -30.70 -16.95
CA SER A 195 10.82 -30.79 -18.42
C SER A 195 11.97 -31.64 -18.98
N ALA A 196 13.19 -31.42 -18.46
CA ALA A 196 14.36 -32.21 -18.87
C ALA A 196 14.24 -33.69 -18.48
N ALA A 197 13.69 -34.01 -17.30
CA ALA A 197 13.47 -35.38 -16.84
C ALA A 197 12.43 -36.13 -17.67
N ILE A 198 11.44 -35.45 -18.25
CA ILE A 198 10.46 -36.06 -19.14
C ILE A 198 11.03 -36.31 -20.55
N MET A 199 12.02 -35.51 -20.96
CA MET A 199 12.62 -35.61 -22.28
C MET A 199 13.79 -36.63 -22.35
N MET A 200 14.33 -37.07 -21.22
CA MET A 200 15.38 -38.08 -21.11
C MET A 200 14.79 -39.48 -20.98
#